data_8fa14c3b48ef5c877947c24c1ee45989
#
_entry.id   8fa14c3b48ef5c877947c24c1ee45989
#
_cell.length_a   1.000
_cell.length_b   1.000
_cell.length_c   1.000
_cell.angle_alpha   90.00
_cell.angle_beta   90.00
_cell.angle_gamma   90.00
#
_symmetry.space_group_name_H-M   'P 1'
#
loop_
_entity.id
_entity.type
_entity.pdbx_description
1 polymer ?
#
loop_
_entity_poly.entity_id
_entity_poly.type
_entity_poly.pdbx_seq_one_letter_code
_entity_poly.pdbx_strand_id
1 'polypeptide(L)'
;MTEANPHEPVTVTDKRRIDPETGEVRQSSPGAAPNAGPGEAAPGDFSGESPEEAGKAAELLGDLQRVQADFANYRKRALRDQQAAADRAKAAVMTQLLGVLDDLERARQHGDLESGPLKSVADKLDGALTGLGLVAFGEEGEDFDPLLHEAVQHEGDGGDGSKPVIGTVMRQGYKLGDQVLRHALVGVVDTVADEGAAAGEPAESDDNPGATGE
;
A
#
# COMPACT_ATOMS: atom_id res chain seq x y z
N MET A 1 -49.59 -7.38 49.87
CA MET A 1 -48.78 -6.37 49.22
C MET A 1 -47.36 -6.60 49.66
N THR A 2 -46.57 -7.27 48.82
CA THR A 2 -45.16 -7.61 49.11
C THR A 2 -44.33 -6.73 48.20
N GLU A 3 -43.66 -5.74 48.79
CA GLU A 3 -42.75 -4.83 48.09
C GLU A 3 -41.51 -5.60 47.67
N ALA A 4 -41.25 -5.62 46.37
CA ALA A 4 -40.03 -6.13 45.80
C ALA A 4 -38.89 -5.11 46.04
N ASN A 5 -37.84 -5.54 46.72
CA ASN A 5 -36.64 -4.78 46.99
C ASN A 5 -35.79 -4.62 45.72
N PRO A 6 -35.53 -3.39 45.20
CA PRO A 6 -34.86 -3.20 43.89
C PRO A 6 -33.32 -3.19 43.92
N HIS A 7 -32.66 -3.70 44.95
CA HIS A 7 -31.20 -3.60 45.10
C HIS A 7 -30.49 -4.90 45.47
N GLU A 8 -30.91 -6.04 44.90
CA GLU A 8 -30.04 -7.20 44.95
C GLU A 8 -28.98 -7.10 43.84
N PRO A 9 -27.67 -7.01 44.16
CA PRO A 9 -26.63 -7.00 43.16
C PRO A 9 -26.57 -8.38 42.48
N VAL A 10 -26.82 -8.40 41.19
CA VAL A 10 -26.66 -9.60 40.37
C VAL A 10 -25.16 -9.92 40.32
N THR A 11 -24.72 -10.95 41.04
CA THR A 11 -23.34 -11.42 41.01
C THR A 11 -23.12 -12.23 39.71
N VAL A 12 -22.56 -11.58 38.72
CA VAL A 12 -22.16 -12.26 37.47
C VAL A 12 -20.81 -12.93 37.70
N THR A 13 -20.81 -14.25 37.85
CA THR A 13 -19.58 -15.05 37.96
C THR A 13 -19.13 -15.38 36.52
N ASP A 14 -18.11 -14.69 36.04
CA ASP A 14 -17.47 -14.99 34.75
C ASP A 14 -16.64 -16.27 34.88
N LYS A 15 -17.10 -17.33 34.21
CA LYS A 15 -16.44 -18.65 34.19
C LYS A 15 -15.42 -18.78 33.05
N ARG A 16 -15.09 -17.71 32.34
CA ARG A 16 -14.12 -17.75 31.24
C ARG A 16 -12.72 -17.96 31.80
N ARG A 17 -12.01 -18.89 31.21
CA ARG A 17 -10.62 -19.23 31.56
C ARG A 17 -9.60 -18.22 31.07
N ILE A 18 -9.98 -17.39 30.13
CA ILE A 18 -9.11 -16.38 29.49
C ILE A 18 -9.69 -15.00 29.77
N ASP A 19 -8.86 -14.08 30.22
CA ASP A 19 -9.22 -12.68 30.41
C ASP A 19 -9.48 -12.02 29.04
N PRO A 20 -10.63 -11.41 28.80
CA PRO A 20 -10.96 -10.82 27.50
C PRO A 20 -10.16 -9.54 27.18
N GLU A 21 -9.54 -8.88 28.16
CA GLU A 21 -8.77 -7.66 27.95
C GLU A 21 -7.27 -7.93 27.82
N THR A 22 -6.72 -8.87 28.58
CA THR A 22 -5.27 -9.16 28.55
C THR A 22 -4.90 -10.40 27.77
N GLY A 23 -5.85 -11.30 27.49
CA GLY A 23 -5.61 -12.57 26.79
C GLY A 23 -4.86 -13.61 27.62
N GLU A 24 -4.63 -13.36 28.91
CA GLU A 24 -3.92 -14.28 29.81
C GLU A 24 -4.85 -15.32 30.42
N VAL A 25 -4.32 -16.52 30.65
CA VAL A 25 -5.04 -17.61 31.30
C VAL A 25 -5.13 -17.35 32.79
N ARG A 26 -6.33 -17.08 33.32
CA ARG A 26 -6.57 -16.94 34.75
C ARG A 26 -6.27 -18.25 35.46
N GLN A 27 -5.31 -18.24 36.37
CA GLN A 27 -5.08 -19.36 37.28
C GLN A 27 -6.25 -19.42 38.26
N SER A 28 -7.02 -20.51 38.21
CA SER A 28 -8.06 -20.77 39.19
C SER A 28 -7.43 -20.99 40.55
N SER A 29 -7.60 -20.02 41.47
CA SER A 29 -7.25 -20.23 42.86
C SER A 29 -8.03 -21.44 43.39
N PRO A 30 -7.39 -22.41 44.07
CA PRO A 30 -8.10 -23.54 44.66
C PRO A 30 -8.93 -23.00 45.84
N GLY A 31 -10.22 -22.88 45.61
CA GLY A 31 -11.19 -22.61 46.68
C GLY A 31 -11.15 -23.71 47.74
N ALA A 32 -11.11 -23.32 48.98
CA ALA A 32 -11.05 -24.14 50.16
C ALA A 32 -12.03 -25.33 50.10
N ALA A 33 -11.49 -26.53 50.13
CA ALA A 33 -12.25 -27.75 50.31
C ALA A 33 -12.60 -27.92 51.78
N PRO A 34 -13.84 -28.37 52.14
CA PRO A 34 -14.14 -28.77 53.50
C PRO A 34 -13.45 -30.10 53.81
N ASN A 35 -12.82 -30.12 54.96
CA ASN A 35 -12.15 -31.21 55.65
C ASN A 35 -13.01 -32.52 55.65
N ALA A 36 -12.56 -33.58 54.94
CA ALA A 36 -13.01 -34.93 55.12
C ALA A 36 -11.78 -35.83 55.30
N GLY A 37 -11.79 -36.60 56.38
CA GLY A 37 -10.70 -37.39 56.94
C GLY A 37 -10.09 -38.48 56.04
N PRO A 38 -9.05 -39.17 56.57
CA PRO A 38 -8.20 -40.07 55.76
C PRO A 38 -8.94 -41.32 55.36
N GLY A 39 -9.42 -41.32 54.11
CA GLY A 39 -9.85 -42.51 53.38
C GLY A 39 -8.79 -42.85 52.35
N GLU A 40 -8.20 -44.02 52.53
CA GLU A 40 -7.28 -44.71 51.68
C GLU A 40 -7.86 -44.76 50.25
N ALA A 41 -7.44 -43.85 49.37
CA ALA A 41 -7.82 -43.87 47.97
C ALA A 41 -6.89 -44.85 47.26
N ALA A 42 -7.45 -45.96 46.84
CA ALA A 42 -6.84 -46.86 45.84
C ALA A 42 -6.38 -46.07 44.63
N PRO A 43 -5.28 -46.45 43.98
CA PRO A 43 -4.86 -45.81 42.72
C PRO A 43 -5.98 -46.03 41.72
N GLY A 44 -6.71 -44.97 41.43
CA GLY A 44 -7.68 -44.97 40.34
C GLY A 44 -6.99 -45.35 39.05
N ASP A 45 -7.40 -46.51 38.57
CA ASP A 45 -7.10 -47.00 37.23
C ASP A 45 -7.61 -45.92 36.24
N PHE A 46 -6.68 -45.07 35.75
CA PHE A 46 -6.91 -44.27 34.57
C PHE A 46 -7.00 -45.25 33.41
N SER A 47 -8.17 -45.84 33.26
CA SER A 47 -8.53 -46.70 32.13
C SER A 47 -8.19 -45.95 30.87
N GLY A 48 -7.13 -46.41 30.19
CA GLY A 48 -6.59 -45.81 29.00
C GLY A 48 -7.71 -45.52 28.01
N GLU A 49 -7.65 -44.34 27.43
CA GLU A 49 -8.45 -43.98 26.25
C GLU A 49 -8.49 -45.20 25.31
N SER A 50 -9.69 -45.59 24.91
CA SER A 50 -9.78 -46.70 23.99
C SER A 50 -9.10 -46.34 22.69
N PRO A 51 -8.45 -47.25 21.97
CA PRO A 51 -7.77 -46.91 20.70
C PRO A 51 -8.70 -46.21 19.70
N GLU A 52 -10.00 -46.42 19.79
CA GLU A 52 -11.01 -45.72 18.98
C GLU A 52 -11.20 -44.25 19.39
N GLU A 53 -11.15 -43.93 20.68
CA GLU A 53 -11.23 -42.55 21.19
C GLU A 53 -9.98 -41.78 20.86
N ALA A 54 -8.81 -42.38 20.98
CA ALA A 54 -7.54 -41.80 20.55
C ALA A 54 -7.51 -41.53 19.03
N GLY A 55 -8.07 -42.43 18.23
CA GLY A 55 -8.22 -42.24 16.78
C GLY A 55 -9.11 -41.04 16.44
N LYS A 56 -10.30 -40.97 17.06
CA LYS A 56 -11.23 -39.82 16.89
C LYS A 56 -10.64 -38.52 17.37
N ALA A 57 -9.90 -38.49 18.48
CA ALA A 57 -9.21 -37.32 18.97
C ALA A 57 -8.15 -36.83 17.97
N ALA A 58 -7.38 -37.74 17.36
CA ALA A 58 -6.40 -37.41 16.34
C ALA A 58 -7.05 -36.84 15.07
N GLU A 59 -8.16 -37.41 14.61
CA GLU A 59 -8.93 -36.87 13.47
C GLU A 59 -9.46 -35.46 13.76
N LEU A 60 -10.07 -35.24 14.93
CA LEU A 60 -10.58 -33.93 15.33
C LEU A 60 -9.44 -32.90 15.47
N LEU A 61 -8.28 -33.30 15.97
CA LEU A 61 -7.11 -32.40 16.00
C LEU A 61 -6.64 -32.04 14.59
N GLY A 62 -6.62 -33.02 13.67
CA GLY A 62 -6.31 -32.77 12.26
C GLY A 62 -7.29 -31.81 11.61
N ASP A 63 -8.58 -31.99 11.84
CA ASP A 63 -9.63 -31.11 11.34
C ASP A 63 -9.51 -29.68 11.93
N LEU A 64 -9.26 -29.57 13.23
CA LEU A 64 -9.02 -28.27 13.88
C LEU A 64 -7.80 -27.56 13.29
N GLN A 65 -6.70 -28.27 13.07
CA GLN A 65 -5.50 -27.68 12.45
C GLN A 65 -5.79 -27.20 11.03
N ARG A 66 -6.53 -27.99 10.27
CA ARG A 66 -6.95 -27.65 8.91
C ARG A 66 -7.83 -26.39 8.90
N VAL A 67 -8.87 -26.36 9.75
CA VAL A 67 -9.77 -25.19 9.86
C VAL A 67 -9.00 -23.94 10.30
N GLN A 68 -8.06 -24.06 11.24
CA GLN A 68 -7.21 -22.95 11.66
C GLN A 68 -6.34 -22.44 10.52
N ALA A 69 -5.74 -23.33 9.72
CA ALA A 69 -4.95 -22.97 8.55
C ALA A 69 -5.81 -22.27 7.49
N ASP A 70 -7.00 -22.81 7.21
CA ASP A 70 -7.93 -22.21 6.25
C ASP A 70 -8.42 -20.84 6.72
N PHE A 71 -8.73 -20.70 8.01
CA PHE A 71 -9.09 -19.40 8.59
C PHE A 71 -7.95 -18.37 8.52
N ALA A 72 -6.72 -18.78 8.81
CA ALA A 72 -5.55 -17.92 8.68
C ALA A 72 -5.34 -17.46 7.23
N ASN A 73 -5.48 -18.36 6.27
CA ASN A 73 -5.41 -18.05 4.84
C ASN A 73 -6.54 -17.12 4.40
N TYR A 74 -7.78 -17.40 4.84
CA TYR A 74 -8.92 -16.53 4.57
C TYR A 74 -8.70 -15.11 5.11
N ARG A 75 -8.26 -14.97 6.36
CA ARG A 75 -7.97 -13.66 6.97
C ARG A 75 -6.92 -12.90 6.19
N LYS A 76 -5.84 -13.57 5.79
CA LYS A 76 -4.76 -12.95 4.99
C LYS A 76 -5.28 -12.48 3.63
N ARG A 77 -6.13 -13.28 2.99
CA ARG A 77 -6.77 -12.92 1.72
C ARG A 77 -7.75 -11.76 1.89
N ALA A 78 -8.63 -11.81 2.90
CA ALA A 78 -9.62 -10.77 3.16
C ALA A 78 -8.97 -9.40 3.39
N LEU A 79 -7.85 -9.35 4.13
CA LEU A 79 -7.09 -8.10 4.33
C LEU A 79 -6.52 -7.55 3.02
N ARG A 80 -5.99 -8.41 2.15
CA ARG A 80 -5.50 -7.97 0.83
C ARG A 80 -6.65 -7.48 -0.06
N ASP A 81 -7.75 -8.20 -0.08
CA ASP A 81 -8.92 -7.83 -0.88
C ASP A 81 -9.51 -6.49 -0.41
N GLN A 82 -9.54 -6.24 0.90
CA GLN A 82 -9.96 -4.97 1.49
C GLN A 82 -9.03 -3.82 1.07
N GLN A 83 -7.71 -4.03 1.14
CA GLN A 83 -6.74 -3.03 0.70
C GLN A 83 -6.89 -2.73 -0.80
N ALA A 84 -6.95 -3.77 -1.62
CA ALA A 84 -7.15 -3.62 -3.06
C ALA A 84 -8.48 -2.93 -3.43
N ALA A 85 -9.54 -3.14 -2.62
CA ALA A 85 -10.80 -2.43 -2.80
C ALA A 85 -10.67 -0.93 -2.48
N ALA A 86 -9.94 -0.59 -1.41
CA ALA A 86 -9.67 0.80 -1.05
C ALA A 86 -8.84 1.52 -2.12
N ASP A 87 -7.81 0.86 -2.65
CA ASP A 87 -6.94 1.42 -3.68
C ASP A 87 -7.70 1.61 -5.01
N ARG A 88 -8.56 0.66 -5.39
CA ARG A 88 -9.45 0.81 -6.55
C ARG A 88 -10.45 1.96 -6.39
N ALA A 89 -11.00 2.14 -5.17
CA ALA A 89 -11.91 3.26 -4.91
C ALA A 89 -11.19 4.61 -5.03
N LYS A 90 -9.97 4.73 -4.49
CA LYS A 90 -9.12 5.92 -4.66
C LYS A 90 -8.84 6.20 -6.14
N ALA A 91 -8.41 5.18 -6.89
CA ALA A 91 -8.13 5.28 -8.31
C ALA A 91 -9.35 5.75 -9.11
N ALA A 92 -10.54 5.23 -8.80
CA ALA A 92 -11.77 5.63 -9.47
C ALA A 92 -12.10 7.11 -9.23
N VAL A 93 -11.95 7.62 -8.00
CA VAL A 93 -12.16 9.04 -7.71
C VAL A 93 -11.14 9.91 -8.43
N MET A 94 -9.86 9.54 -8.39
CA MET A 94 -8.79 10.30 -9.06
C MET A 94 -9.00 10.35 -10.57
N THR A 95 -9.42 9.25 -11.19
CA THR A 95 -9.74 9.20 -12.62
C THR A 95 -10.82 10.23 -13.01
N GLN A 96 -11.81 10.47 -12.15
CA GLN A 96 -12.82 11.50 -12.41
C GLN A 96 -12.25 12.93 -12.32
N LEU A 97 -11.18 13.13 -11.57
CA LEU A 97 -10.52 14.44 -11.42
C LEU A 97 -9.52 14.76 -12.53
N LEU A 98 -9.09 13.74 -13.31
CA LEU A 98 -8.11 13.96 -14.38
C LEU A 98 -8.53 15.01 -15.41
N GLY A 99 -9.84 15.10 -15.70
CA GLY A 99 -10.36 16.14 -16.59
C GLY A 99 -10.14 17.56 -16.04
N VAL A 100 -10.28 17.73 -14.73
CA VAL A 100 -10.02 19.03 -14.08
C VAL A 100 -8.54 19.37 -14.14
N LEU A 101 -7.65 18.38 -13.93
CA LEU A 101 -6.20 18.58 -14.06
C LEU A 101 -5.81 18.95 -15.48
N ASP A 102 -6.41 18.33 -16.50
CA ASP A 102 -6.17 18.68 -17.90
C ASP A 102 -6.59 20.13 -18.21
N ASP A 103 -7.71 20.57 -17.65
CA ASP A 103 -8.17 21.96 -17.84
C ASP A 103 -7.26 22.95 -17.11
N LEU A 104 -6.78 22.60 -15.92
CA LEU A 104 -5.80 23.43 -15.19
C LEU A 104 -4.45 23.49 -15.92
N GLU A 105 -3.99 22.39 -16.49
CA GLU A 105 -2.75 22.37 -17.26
C GLU A 105 -2.87 23.21 -18.54
N ARG A 106 -4.01 23.11 -19.24
CA ARG A 106 -4.31 23.97 -20.38
C ARG A 106 -4.33 25.45 -20.00
N ALA A 107 -4.92 25.79 -18.85
CA ALA A 107 -4.94 27.16 -18.36
C ALA A 107 -3.53 27.66 -17.98
N ARG A 108 -2.62 26.79 -17.49
CA ARG A 108 -1.21 27.14 -17.30
C ARG A 108 -0.52 27.45 -18.62
N GLN A 109 -0.72 26.62 -19.64
CA GLN A 109 -0.13 26.82 -20.96
C GLN A 109 -0.60 28.12 -21.63
N HIS A 110 -1.82 28.55 -21.34
CA HIS A 110 -2.36 29.84 -21.81
C HIS A 110 -1.96 31.04 -20.96
N GLY A 111 -1.27 30.82 -19.81
CA GLY A 111 -0.87 31.89 -18.91
C GLY A 111 -1.95 32.37 -17.93
N ASP A 112 -3.14 31.74 -17.94
CA ASP A 112 -4.26 32.14 -17.08
C ASP A 112 -4.03 31.79 -15.60
N LEU A 113 -3.04 30.94 -15.30
CA LEU A 113 -2.66 30.51 -13.95
C LEU A 113 -1.30 31.04 -13.48
N GLU A 114 -0.74 32.08 -14.11
CA GLU A 114 0.52 32.67 -13.67
C GLU A 114 0.41 33.39 -12.33
N SER A 115 -0.75 33.96 -12.01
CA SER A 115 -0.99 34.72 -10.79
C SER A 115 -2.46 34.66 -10.36
N GLY A 116 -2.71 35.09 -9.12
CA GLY A 116 -4.08 35.23 -8.62
C GLY A 116 -4.60 34.04 -7.79
N PRO A 117 -5.87 34.12 -7.35
CA PRO A 117 -6.46 33.13 -6.45
C PRO A 117 -6.58 31.74 -7.08
N LEU A 118 -6.82 31.67 -8.41
CA LEU A 118 -7.00 30.41 -9.11
C LEU A 118 -5.69 29.59 -9.13
N LYS A 119 -4.53 30.23 -9.29
CA LYS A 119 -3.22 29.58 -9.15
C LYS A 119 -3.08 28.89 -7.79
N SER A 120 -3.41 29.62 -6.71
CA SER A 120 -3.31 29.06 -5.37
C SER A 120 -4.22 27.85 -5.13
N VAL A 121 -5.39 27.81 -5.80
CA VAL A 121 -6.31 26.67 -5.74
C VAL A 121 -5.75 25.49 -6.54
N ALA A 122 -5.23 25.72 -7.74
CA ALA A 122 -4.61 24.71 -8.58
C ALA A 122 -3.42 24.07 -7.87
N ASP A 123 -2.50 24.88 -7.34
CA ASP A 123 -1.32 24.38 -6.63
C ASP A 123 -1.68 23.55 -5.37
N LYS A 124 -2.74 23.95 -4.66
CA LYS A 124 -3.24 23.17 -3.51
C LYS A 124 -3.88 21.85 -3.94
N LEU A 125 -4.60 21.84 -5.06
CA LEU A 125 -5.21 20.62 -5.60
C LEU A 125 -4.11 19.64 -6.02
N ASP A 126 -3.11 20.10 -6.79
CA ASP A 126 -1.98 19.29 -7.21
C ASP A 126 -1.20 18.73 -6.01
N GLY A 127 -0.92 19.59 -5.02
CA GLY A 127 -0.24 19.16 -3.78
C GLY A 127 -1.05 18.13 -2.99
N ALA A 128 -2.39 18.27 -2.94
CA ALA A 128 -3.25 17.31 -2.26
C ALA A 128 -3.27 15.95 -2.97
N LEU A 129 -3.37 15.96 -4.31
CA LEU A 129 -3.40 14.73 -5.12
C LEU A 129 -2.03 14.02 -5.11
N THR A 130 -0.93 14.78 -5.19
CA THR A 130 0.42 14.25 -5.02
C THR A 130 0.62 13.64 -3.63
N GLY A 131 0.10 14.29 -2.59
CA GLY A 131 0.10 13.76 -1.22
C GLY A 131 -0.70 12.46 -1.07
N LEU A 132 -1.68 12.19 -1.91
CA LEU A 132 -2.42 10.94 -2.00
C LEU A 132 -1.71 9.87 -2.85
N GLY A 133 -0.58 10.20 -3.46
CA GLY A 133 0.25 9.32 -4.27
C GLY A 133 -0.01 9.38 -5.78
N LEU A 134 -0.72 10.41 -6.28
CA LEU A 134 -0.85 10.66 -7.71
C LEU A 134 0.48 11.19 -8.26
N VAL A 135 0.97 10.59 -9.33
CA VAL A 135 2.20 10.99 -10.01
C VAL A 135 1.89 11.22 -11.48
N ALA A 136 2.23 12.41 -11.98
CA ALA A 136 2.21 12.71 -13.40
C ALA A 136 3.45 12.13 -14.07
N PHE A 137 3.36 11.79 -15.35
CA PHE A 137 4.47 11.32 -16.17
C PHE A 137 4.21 11.67 -17.64
N GLY A 138 5.24 11.50 -18.48
CA GLY A 138 5.23 11.86 -19.88
C GLY A 138 5.64 13.32 -20.03
N GLU A 139 6.92 13.62 -19.75
CA GLU A 139 7.52 14.92 -20.00
C GLU A 139 8.32 14.88 -21.31
N GLU A 140 8.50 16.04 -21.95
CA GLU A 140 9.32 16.15 -23.16
C GLU A 140 10.77 15.76 -22.86
N GLY A 141 11.35 14.93 -23.71
CA GLY A 141 12.70 14.40 -23.55
C GLY A 141 12.80 13.09 -22.77
N GLU A 142 11.72 12.60 -22.16
CA GLU A 142 11.70 11.26 -21.55
C GLU A 142 11.76 10.15 -22.62
N ASP A 143 12.35 9.00 -22.24
CA ASP A 143 12.35 7.80 -23.08
C ASP A 143 10.91 7.31 -23.29
N PHE A 144 10.59 6.97 -24.52
CA PHE A 144 9.28 6.41 -24.84
C PHE A 144 9.13 4.98 -24.29
N ASP A 145 8.14 4.79 -23.41
CA ASP A 145 7.76 3.47 -22.89
C ASP A 145 6.33 3.14 -23.33
N PRO A 146 6.13 2.10 -24.17
CA PRO A 146 4.80 1.68 -24.63
C PRO A 146 3.84 1.28 -23.51
N LEU A 147 4.32 0.97 -22.30
CA LEU A 147 3.49 0.63 -21.14
C LEU A 147 2.90 1.86 -20.45
N LEU A 148 3.50 3.03 -20.64
CA LEU A 148 3.11 4.28 -20.00
C LEU A 148 2.59 5.30 -21.01
N HIS A 149 3.08 5.27 -22.24
CA HIS A 149 2.87 6.29 -23.24
C HIS A 149 2.08 5.74 -24.45
N GLU A 150 1.15 6.52 -24.94
CA GLU A 150 0.40 6.29 -26.18
C GLU A 150 0.92 7.25 -27.25
N ALA A 151 1.67 6.73 -28.25
CA ALA A 151 2.18 7.51 -29.34
C ALA A 151 1.08 7.76 -30.37
N VAL A 152 0.78 9.04 -30.61
CA VAL A 152 -0.20 9.47 -31.63
C VAL A 152 0.50 9.89 -32.92
N GLN A 153 1.72 10.39 -32.79
CA GLN A 153 2.52 10.89 -33.86
C GLN A 153 3.96 10.42 -33.67
N HIS A 154 4.62 10.03 -34.78
CA HIS A 154 6.01 9.64 -34.76
C HIS A 154 6.74 10.41 -35.86
N GLU A 155 7.79 11.14 -35.49
CA GLU A 155 8.65 11.87 -36.40
C GLU A 155 10.05 11.31 -36.33
N GLY A 156 10.55 10.83 -37.47
CA GLY A 156 11.89 10.24 -37.61
C GLY A 156 11.89 9.03 -38.53
N ASP A 157 13.06 8.69 -39.04
CA ASP A 157 13.24 7.60 -40.01
C ASP A 157 13.60 6.26 -39.36
N GLY A 158 13.66 6.17 -38.02
CA GLY A 158 14.00 4.95 -37.29
C GLY A 158 15.39 4.40 -37.65
N GLY A 159 16.37 5.30 -37.88
CA GLY A 159 17.73 4.92 -38.28
C GLY A 159 18.39 4.00 -37.24
N ASP A 160 19.36 3.18 -37.75
CA ASP A 160 20.13 2.26 -36.89
C ASP A 160 20.76 3.03 -35.70
N GLY A 161 20.33 2.70 -34.47
CA GLY A 161 20.80 3.35 -33.25
C GLY A 161 19.96 4.52 -32.74
N SER A 162 18.84 4.88 -33.39
CA SER A 162 17.92 5.88 -32.87
C SER A 162 17.14 5.36 -31.66
N LYS A 163 16.91 6.24 -30.66
CA LYS A 163 16.04 5.96 -29.54
C LYS A 163 14.79 6.80 -29.66
N PRO A 164 13.58 6.20 -29.52
CA PRO A 164 12.36 6.97 -29.47
C PRO A 164 12.26 7.71 -28.13
N VAL A 165 12.11 9.03 -28.20
CA VAL A 165 11.88 9.90 -27.04
C VAL A 165 10.61 10.70 -27.22
N ILE A 166 10.05 11.21 -26.12
CA ILE A 166 8.88 12.08 -26.14
C ILE A 166 9.31 13.44 -26.69
N GLY A 167 8.81 13.81 -27.88
CA GLY A 167 9.06 15.11 -28.50
C GLY A 167 8.01 16.14 -28.11
N THR A 168 6.75 15.74 -28.00
CA THR A 168 5.64 16.63 -27.66
C THR A 168 4.64 15.91 -26.77
N VAL A 169 4.16 16.56 -25.73
CA VAL A 169 3.14 16.04 -24.83
C VAL A 169 1.81 16.70 -25.12
N MET A 170 0.87 15.93 -25.68
CA MET A 170 -0.49 16.41 -25.94
C MET A 170 -1.36 16.31 -24.70
N ARG A 171 -1.10 15.31 -23.85
CA ARG A 171 -1.83 15.10 -22.59
C ARG A 171 -1.00 14.26 -21.63
N GLN A 172 -0.83 14.74 -20.42
CA GLN A 172 -0.05 14.04 -19.40
C GLN A 172 -0.70 12.71 -18.97
N GLY A 173 0.13 11.73 -18.69
CA GLY A 173 -0.23 10.49 -18.05
C GLY A 173 -0.25 10.62 -16.53
N TYR A 174 -1.03 9.78 -15.88
CA TYR A 174 -1.12 9.74 -14.42
C TYR A 174 -1.11 8.32 -13.90
N LYS A 175 -0.37 8.09 -12.81
CA LYS A 175 -0.34 6.83 -12.07
C LYS A 175 -0.56 7.05 -10.58
N LEU A 176 -1.15 6.05 -9.93
CA LEU A 176 -1.34 6.00 -8.48
C LEU A 176 -0.58 4.80 -7.93
N GLY A 177 0.57 5.06 -7.29
CA GLY A 177 1.51 3.99 -6.98
C GLY A 177 1.94 3.25 -8.25
N ASP A 178 1.70 1.93 -8.30
CA ASP A 178 2.03 1.10 -9.47
C ASP A 178 0.89 1.03 -10.51
N GLN A 179 -0.29 1.57 -10.20
CA GLN A 179 -1.44 1.52 -11.08
C GLN A 179 -1.47 2.72 -12.03
N VAL A 180 -1.36 2.48 -13.34
CA VAL A 180 -1.58 3.50 -14.37
C VAL A 180 -3.07 3.81 -14.44
N LEU A 181 -3.45 5.07 -14.20
CA LEU A 181 -4.81 5.57 -14.33
C LEU A 181 -5.13 5.97 -15.77
N ARG A 182 -4.14 6.54 -16.45
CA ARG A 182 -4.23 7.00 -17.84
C ARG A 182 -2.83 7.09 -18.45
N HIS A 183 -2.67 6.61 -19.68
CA HIS A 183 -1.44 6.77 -20.45
C HIS A 183 -1.24 8.24 -20.87
N ALA A 184 0.03 8.66 -20.99
CA ALA A 184 0.33 9.95 -21.58
C ALA A 184 0.15 9.87 -23.09
N LEU A 185 -0.50 10.88 -23.69
CA LEU A 185 -0.68 11.00 -25.12
C LEU A 185 0.46 11.88 -25.66
N VAL A 186 1.36 11.28 -26.46
CA VAL A 186 2.61 11.91 -26.83
C VAL A 186 2.89 11.81 -28.35
N GLY A 187 3.64 12.78 -28.85
CA GLY A 187 4.35 12.69 -30.12
C GLY A 187 5.76 12.19 -29.86
N VAL A 188 6.19 11.18 -30.57
CA VAL A 188 7.51 10.56 -30.44
C VAL A 188 8.43 11.09 -31.53
N VAL A 189 9.67 11.38 -31.18
CA VAL A 189 10.74 11.74 -32.11
C VAL A 189 11.91 10.78 -31.94
N ASP A 190 12.53 10.38 -33.06
CA ASP A 190 13.74 9.58 -33.02
C ASP A 190 14.96 10.50 -32.78
N THR A 191 15.64 10.29 -31.66
CA THR A 191 16.93 10.97 -31.42
C THR A 191 18.06 10.00 -31.71
N VAL A 192 19.05 10.45 -32.46
CA VAL A 192 20.33 9.76 -32.56
C VAL A 192 20.95 9.79 -31.15
N ALA A 193 21.34 8.62 -30.62
CA ALA A 193 22.07 8.57 -29.37
C ALA A 193 23.36 9.38 -29.55
N ASP A 194 23.40 10.59 -28.97
CA ASP A 194 24.64 11.36 -28.86
C ASP A 194 25.54 10.65 -27.84
N GLU A 195 26.51 9.87 -28.32
CA GLU A 195 27.56 9.26 -27.47
C GLU A 195 28.53 10.30 -26.89
N GLY A 196 28.19 11.59 -26.90
CA GLY A 196 29.07 12.73 -26.65
C GLY A 196 28.88 13.56 -25.38
N ALA A 197 28.12 13.10 -24.38
CA ALA A 197 27.99 13.89 -23.14
C ALA A 197 28.70 13.25 -21.91
N ALA A 198 29.88 12.67 -22.11
CA ALA A 198 30.77 12.29 -21.01
C ALA A 198 32.14 12.95 -21.23
N ALA A 199 32.51 13.87 -20.36
CA ALA A 199 33.81 14.51 -20.17
C ALA A 199 33.91 15.98 -20.67
N GLY A 200 33.22 16.86 -19.95
CA GLY A 200 33.75 18.21 -19.79
C GLY A 200 34.92 18.15 -18.82
N GLU A 201 36.15 17.93 -19.32
CA GLU A 201 37.37 18.20 -18.57
C GLU A 201 37.40 19.64 -18.15
N PRO A 202 37.75 19.97 -16.92
CA PRO A 202 38.03 21.34 -16.53
C PRO A 202 39.32 21.79 -17.23
N ALA A 203 39.19 22.80 -18.09
CA ALA A 203 40.35 23.48 -18.66
C ALA A 203 41.21 24.00 -17.52
N GLU A 204 42.43 23.45 -17.36
CA GLU A 204 43.48 24.00 -16.56
C GLU A 204 43.80 25.41 -17.11
N SER A 205 43.58 26.41 -16.28
CA SER A 205 44.11 27.75 -16.46
C SER A 205 45.62 27.68 -16.21
N ASP A 206 46.37 27.66 -17.30
CA ASP A 206 47.81 27.84 -17.29
C ASP A 206 48.12 29.30 -16.85
N ASP A 207 48.43 29.44 -15.56
CA ASP A 207 49.00 30.62 -14.94
C ASP A 207 50.47 30.68 -15.31
N ASN A 208 50.81 31.49 -16.30
CA ASN A 208 52.19 31.79 -16.65
C ASN A 208 52.60 33.18 -16.04
N PRO A 209 53.32 33.21 -14.91
CA PRO A 209 53.99 34.43 -14.45
C PRO A 209 55.40 34.45 -14.99
N GLY A 210 55.63 35.25 -15.98
CA GLY A 210 56.97 35.35 -16.48
C GLY A 210 57.36 36.64 -17.18
N ALA A 211 58.17 37.36 -16.48
CA ALA A 211 59.30 38.20 -16.92
C ALA A 211 59.05 39.72 -17.15
N THR A 212 59.38 40.51 -16.16
CA THR A 212 60.65 41.30 -15.96
C THR A 212 61.18 41.94 -17.23
N GLY A 213 61.35 43.22 -17.19
CA GLY A 213 62.41 43.95 -17.97
C GLY A 213 62.15 45.39 -18.20
N GLU A 214 62.92 46.21 -17.45
CA GLU A 214 63.41 47.65 -17.68
C GLU A 214 62.37 48.76 -17.73
#